data_addb38911b1ef7f7cfaad1f8b9ce7608
#
_entry.id   addb38911b1ef7f7cfaad1f8b9ce7608
#
_cell.length_a   1.000
_cell.length_b   1.000
_cell.length_c   1.000
_cell.angle_alpha   90.00
_cell.angle_beta   90.00
_cell.angle_gamma   90.00
#
_symmetry.space_group_name_H-M   'P 1'
#
loop_
_entity.id
_entity.type
_entity.pdbx_description
1 polymer ?
#
loop_
_entity_poly.entity_id
_entity_poly.type
_entity_poly.pdbx_seq_one_letter_code
_entity_poly.pdbx_strand_id
1 'polypeptide(L)'
;MSALMNKYLLGLTLVIGLISGCASSGTTESLDNIQQQLLGDMPLPQGSKISNEQSLILGGGPQWTGRIVIISPQGPTDTFAFFREQFPKAGWTGISSIKAKTSILVFAKGDRTVTVEINEAGTFQSGGSIVSLTAAPKGGTAPVNLNSQPAVR
;
A
#
# COMPACT_ATOMS: atom_id res chain seq x y z
N MET A 1 -12.25 19.33 66.83
CA MET A 1 -12.73 18.63 65.63
C MET A 1 -11.88 18.88 64.37
N SER A 2 -10.88 19.75 64.39
CA SER A 2 -10.10 20.10 63.16
C SER A 2 -8.82 19.27 62.91
N ALA A 3 -8.36 18.50 63.92
CA ALA A 3 -7.08 17.77 63.79
C ALA A 3 -7.17 16.38 63.08
N LEU A 4 -8.35 15.80 63.03
CA LEU A 4 -8.56 14.49 62.41
C LEU A 4 -8.79 14.57 60.86
N MET A 5 -9.29 15.72 60.40
CA MET A 5 -9.58 15.95 59.01
C MET A 5 -8.33 16.17 58.16
N ASN A 6 -7.23 16.64 58.80
CA ASN A 6 -5.97 16.93 58.10
C ASN A 6 -5.11 15.67 57.83
N LYS A 7 -5.33 14.56 58.57
CA LYS A 7 -4.60 13.30 58.36
C LYS A 7 -5.11 12.51 57.19
N TYR A 8 -6.38 12.65 56.81
CA TYR A 8 -6.96 11.96 55.67
C TYR A 8 -6.72 12.70 54.34
N LEU A 9 -6.49 14.03 54.43
CA LEU A 9 -6.18 14.84 53.25
C LEU A 9 -4.75 14.60 52.74
N LEU A 10 -3.80 14.24 53.65
CA LEU A 10 -2.39 13.97 53.27
C LEU A 10 -2.19 12.56 52.73
N GLY A 11 -3.13 11.63 52.98
CA GLY A 11 -3.07 10.25 52.45
C GLY A 11 -3.63 10.06 51.05
N LEU A 12 -4.43 11.02 50.57
CA LEU A 12 -5.12 10.92 49.28
C LEU A 12 -4.30 11.47 48.11
N THR A 13 -3.23 12.21 48.39
CA THR A 13 -2.38 12.82 47.32
C THR A 13 -1.24 11.93 46.83
N LEU A 14 -1.04 10.73 47.41
CA LEU A 14 0.10 9.86 47.06
C LEU A 14 -0.23 8.68 46.11
N VAL A 15 -1.49 8.53 45.65
CA VAL A 15 -1.90 7.37 44.85
C VAL A 15 -2.17 7.70 43.38
N ILE A 16 -2.04 8.97 42.92
CA ILE A 16 -2.36 9.40 41.54
C ILE A 16 -1.12 9.44 40.63
N GLY A 17 0.00 8.84 41.01
CA GLY A 17 1.30 9.04 40.34
C GLY A 17 1.81 7.92 39.41
N LEU A 18 1.06 6.83 39.12
CA LEU A 18 1.62 5.66 38.41
C LEU A 18 0.74 5.10 37.28
N ILE A 19 0.03 5.94 36.54
CA ILE A 19 -0.53 5.54 35.25
C ILE A 19 0.26 6.26 34.13
N SER A 20 1.56 5.98 34.05
CA SER A 20 2.30 6.21 32.81
C SER A 20 1.91 5.11 31.83
N GLY A 21 0.75 5.27 31.20
CA GLY A 21 0.34 4.44 30.08
C GLY A 21 1.34 4.62 28.96
N CYS A 22 2.13 3.59 28.64
CA CYS A 22 2.84 3.50 27.39
C CYS A 22 1.81 3.57 26.24
N ALA A 23 1.62 4.73 25.66
CA ALA A 23 0.99 4.87 24.37
C ALA A 23 1.95 4.22 23.34
N SER A 24 1.67 2.99 22.98
CA SER A 24 2.33 2.30 21.86
C SER A 24 1.96 3.01 20.55
N SER A 25 2.69 4.07 20.20
CA SER A 25 2.64 4.71 18.89
C SER A 25 3.40 3.85 17.87
N GLY A 26 3.01 2.57 17.72
CA GLY A 26 3.81 1.56 17.02
C GLY A 26 3.35 1.19 15.61
N THR A 27 2.37 1.87 15.00
CA THR A 27 1.82 1.35 13.74
C THR A 27 1.77 2.34 12.56
N THR A 28 1.88 3.62 12.80
CA THR A 28 1.75 4.63 11.73
C THR A 28 3.09 4.93 11.05
N GLU A 29 4.19 4.96 11.79
CA GLU A 29 5.52 5.26 11.23
C GLU A 29 6.05 4.17 10.27
N SER A 30 5.70 2.90 10.48
CA SER A 30 6.17 1.82 9.61
C SER A 30 5.49 1.82 8.24
N LEU A 31 4.23 2.25 8.14
CA LEU A 31 3.49 2.29 6.89
C LEU A 31 3.93 3.45 6.00
N ASP A 32 4.18 4.62 6.59
CA ASP A 32 4.69 5.79 5.86
C ASP A 32 6.11 5.55 5.34
N ASN A 33 6.97 4.88 6.11
CA ASN A 33 8.31 4.48 5.70
C ASN A 33 8.29 3.43 4.56
N ILE A 34 7.41 2.43 4.63
CA ILE A 34 7.22 1.44 3.58
C ILE A 34 6.71 2.13 2.31
N GLN A 35 5.75 3.03 2.43
CA GLN A 35 5.20 3.77 1.31
C GLN A 35 6.26 4.64 0.64
N GLN A 36 7.09 5.35 1.39
CA GLN A 36 8.20 6.16 0.84
C GLN A 36 9.31 5.32 0.22
N GLN A 37 9.70 4.20 0.84
CA GLN A 37 10.77 3.35 0.34
C GLN A 37 10.38 2.50 -0.87
N LEU A 38 9.15 2.00 -0.91
CA LEU A 38 8.69 1.08 -1.95
C LEU A 38 8.01 1.81 -3.10
N LEU A 39 7.28 2.87 -2.79
CA LEU A 39 6.47 3.61 -3.75
C LEU A 39 7.04 4.99 -4.08
N GLY A 40 8.28 5.28 -3.70
CA GLY A 40 8.89 6.62 -3.85
C GLY A 40 8.85 7.18 -5.27
N ASP A 41 8.75 6.33 -6.28
CA ASP A 41 8.61 6.71 -7.69
C ASP A 41 7.26 6.29 -8.32
N MET A 42 6.32 5.81 -7.51
CA MET A 42 4.98 5.41 -7.95
C MET A 42 3.93 6.29 -7.28
N PRO A 43 3.42 7.30 -7.97
CA PRO A 43 2.38 8.18 -7.42
C PRO A 43 1.10 7.38 -7.13
N LEU A 44 0.49 7.65 -5.99
CA LEU A 44 -0.78 7.06 -5.58
C LEU A 44 -1.87 8.13 -5.48
N PRO A 45 -3.14 7.79 -5.78
CA PRO A 45 -4.25 8.69 -5.55
C PRO A 45 -4.35 9.10 -4.07
N GLN A 46 -4.64 10.36 -3.83
CA GLN A 46 -4.76 10.88 -2.47
C GLN A 46 -5.82 10.13 -1.67
N GLY A 47 -5.53 9.83 -0.41
CA GLY A 47 -6.42 9.09 0.49
C GLY A 47 -6.45 7.58 0.24
N SER A 48 -5.60 7.05 -0.66
CA SER A 48 -5.45 5.61 -0.87
C SER A 48 -4.87 4.93 0.36
N LYS A 49 -5.34 3.71 0.62
CA LYS A 49 -4.86 2.85 1.72
C LYS A 49 -4.30 1.55 1.16
N ILE A 50 -3.11 1.15 1.63
CA ILE A 50 -2.52 -0.14 1.24
C ILE A 50 -3.23 -1.26 1.98
N SER A 51 -3.61 -2.32 1.25
CA SER A 51 -4.11 -3.57 1.82
C SER A 51 -2.95 -4.52 2.04
N ASN A 52 -2.47 -4.62 3.29
CA ASN A 52 -1.33 -5.47 3.63
C ASN A 52 -1.62 -6.96 3.41
N GLU A 53 -2.87 -7.38 3.65
CA GLU A 53 -3.30 -8.77 3.48
C GLU A 53 -3.28 -9.24 2.02
N GLN A 54 -3.46 -8.31 1.07
CA GLN A 54 -3.52 -8.59 -0.37
C GLN A 54 -2.22 -8.23 -1.09
N SER A 55 -1.24 -7.67 -0.38
CA SER A 55 0.04 -7.23 -0.92
C SER A 55 1.12 -8.25 -0.63
N LEU A 56 2.01 -8.48 -1.61
CA LEU A 56 3.19 -9.32 -1.48
C LEU A 56 4.37 -8.56 -2.07
N ILE A 57 5.38 -8.30 -1.25
CA ILE A 57 6.57 -7.55 -1.63
C ILE A 57 7.79 -8.45 -1.42
N LEU A 58 8.60 -8.58 -2.46
CA LEU A 58 9.84 -9.33 -2.47
C LEU A 58 11.00 -8.38 -2.72
N GLY A 59 12.03 -8.47 -1.89
CA GLY A 59 13.15 -7.53 -1.91
C GLY A 59 12.83 -6.22 -1.20
N GLY A 60 13.66 -5.20 -1.40
CA GLY A 60 13.50 -3.89 -0.77
C GLY A 60 14.06 -2.76 -1.62
N GLY A 61 13.83 -1.52 -1.17
CA GLY A 61 14.25 -0.32 -1.88
C GLY A 61 13.56 -0.15 -3.26
N PRO A 62 14.16 0.65 -4.16
CA PRO A 62 13.53 0.99 -5.45
C PRO A 62 13.43 -0.18 -6.43
N GLN A 63 14.07 -1.32 -6.17
CA GLN A 63 14.09 -2.51 -7.05
C GLN A 63 13.18 -3.65 -6.55
N TRP A 64 12.26 -3.37 -5.64
CA TRP A 64 11.33 -4.38 -5.17
C TRP A 64 10.50 -4.99 -6.31
N THR A 65 10.14 -6.26 -6.15
CA THR A 65 9.27 -7.01 -7.05
C THR A 65 8.06 -7.51 -6.27
N GLY A 66 6.91 -7.58 -6.90
CA GLY A 66 5.73 -8.09 -6.24
C GLY A 66 4.47 -7.35 -6.61
N ARG A 67 3.47 -7.44 -5.74
CA ARG A 67 2.15 -6.84 -5.91
C ARG A 67 1.77 -6.03 -4.69
N ILE A 68 1.40 -4.79 -4.92
CA ILE A 68 0.79 -3.92 -3.91
C ILE A 68 -0.67 -3.69 -4.29
N VAL A 69 -1.55 -3.91 -3.34
CA VAL A 69 -2.98 -3.64 -3.51
C VAL A 69 -3.33 -2.42 -2.67
N ILE A 70 -3.95 -1.44 -3.33
CA ILE A 70 -4.47 -0.24 -2.66
C ILE A 70 -5.97 -0.11 -2.85
N ILE A 71 -6.60 0.50 -1.87
CA ILE A 71 -7.99 0.92 -1.89
C ILE A 71 -8.00 2.43 -2.06
N SER A 72 -8.50 2.89 -3.19
CA SER A 72 -8.63 4.32 -3.51
C SER A 72 -10.04 4.80 -3.26
N PRO A 73 -10.23 5.99 -2.67
CA PRO A 73 -11.55 6.61 -2.55
C PRO A 73 -12.10 7.11 -3.89
N GLN A 74 -11.24 7.22 -4.90
CA GLN A 74 -11.64 7.64 -6.26
C GLN A 74 -12.24 6.48 -7.03
N GLY A 75 -13.26 6.76 -7.85
CA GLY A 75 -13.85 5.78 -8.75
C GLY A 75 -12.89 5.29 -9.85
N PRO A 76 -13.19 4.18 -10.52
CA PRO A 76 -12.28 3.57 -11.51
C PRO A 76 -11.88 4.51 -12.66
N THR A 77 -12.79 5.37 -13.09
CA THR A 77 -12.53 6.33 -14.17
C THR A 77 -11.50 7.39 -13.77
N ASP A 78 -11.66 7.98 -12.59
CA ASP A 78 -10.77 9.02 -12.08
C ASP A 78 -9.41 8.42 -11.70
N THR A 79 -9.42 7.22 -11.10
CA THR A 79 -8.22 6.46 -10.79
C THR A 79 -7.43 6.11 -12.05
N PHE A 80 -8.09 5.70 -13.13
CA PHE A 80 -7.45 5.45 -14.42
C PHE A 80 -6.81 6.73 -14.99
N ALA A 81 -7.53 7.85 -14.98
CA ALA A 81 -7.01 9.15 -15.43
C ALA A 81 -5.79 9.56 -14.59
N PHE A 82 -5.87 9.40 -13.26
CA PHE A 82 -4.77 9.69 -12.35
C PHE A 82 -3.49 8.94 -12.75
N PHE A 83 -3.54 7.62 -12.87
CA PHE A 83 -2.34 6.83 -13.21
C PHE A 83 -1.80 7.18 -14.60
N ARG A 84 -2.66 7.35 -15.59
CA ARG A 84 -2.26 7.73 -16.94
C ARG A 84 -1.51 9.07 -16.99
N GLU A 85 -1.86 10.01 -16.10
CA GLU A 85 -1.26 11.34 -16.08
C GLU A 85 -0.06 11.45 -15.13
N GLN A 86 -0.10 10.80 -13.98
CA GLN A 86 0.92 10.99 -12.95
C GLN A 86 2.16 10.09 -13.14
N PHE A 87 2.00 8.87 -13.67
CA PHE A 87 3.13 7.98 -13.91
C PHE A 87 4.15 8.57 -14.89
N PRO A 88 3.77 9.17 -16.04
CA PRO A 88 4.72 9.85 -16.91
C PRO A 88 5.47 11.00 -16.23
N LYS A 89 4.83 11.77 -15.36
CA LYS A 89 5.46 12.84 -14.57
C LYS A 89 6.50 12.29 -13.58
N ALA A 90 6.32 11.06 -13.09
CA ALA A 90 7.27 10.35 -12.24
C ALA A 90 8.38 9.61 -13.02
N GLY A 91 8.45 9.81 -14.35
CA GLY A 91 9.48 9.23 -15.22
C GLY A 91 9.16 7.83 -15.74
N TRP A 92 7.91 7.36 -15.63
CA TRP A 92 7.47 6.11 -16.22
C TRP A 92 6.98 6.32 -17.66
N THR A 93 7.35 5.42 -18.55
CA THR A 93 6.87 5.43 -19.95
C THR A 93 5.67 4.50 -20.06
N GLY A 94 4.54 5.00 -20.56
CA GLY A 94 3.36 4.19 -20.85
C GLY A 94 3.62 3.25 -22.01
N ILE A 95 3.33 1.94 -21.83
CA ILE A 95 3.45 0.90 -22.85
C ILE A 95 2.09 0.56 -23.43
N SER A 96 1.08 0.38 -22.57
CA SER A 96 -0.27 -0.03 -22.96
C SER A 96 -1.29 0.52 -21.98
N SER A 97 -2.50 0.77 -22.49
CA SER A 97 -3.64 1.12 -21.64
C SER A 97 -4.94 0.59 -22.25
N ILE A 98 -5.72 -0.10 -21.42
CA ILE A 98 -7.02 -0.66 -21.78
C ILE A 98 -8.02 -0.19 -20.73
N LYS A 99 -9.08 0.49 -21.17
CA LYS A 99 -10.18 0.91 -20.30
C LYS A 99 -11.37 0.01 -20.49
N ALA A 100 -11.73 -0.77 -19.47
CA ALA A 100 -12.85 -1.71 -19.45
C ALA A 100 -13.40 -1.82 -18.02
N LYS A 101 -14.22 -2.82 -17.72
CA LYS A 101 -14.68 -3.13 -16.35
C LYS A 101 -13.49 -3.33 -15.40
N THR A 102 -12.49 -4.09 -15.84
CA THR A 102 -11.14 -4.08 -15.27
C THR A 102 -10.26 -3.28 -16.21
N SER A 103 -9.83 -2.11 -15.77
CA SER A 103 -8.92 -1.27 -16.56
C SER A 103 -7.48 -1.65 -16.27
N ILE A 104 -6.62 -1.65 -17.30
CA ILE A 104 -5.21 -2.05 -17.20
C ILE A 104 -4.34 -0.96 -17.83
N LEU A 105 -3.30 -0.55 -17.11
CA LEU A 105 -2.22 0.28 -17.64
C LEU A 105 -0.90 -0.43 -17.40
N VAL A 106 0.00 -0.36 -18.37
CA VAL A 106 1.36 -0.92 -18.27
C VAL A 106 2.36 0.19 -18.50
N PHE A 107 3.31 0.29 -17.60
CA PHE A 107 4.39 1.28 -17.64
C PHE A 107 5.75 0.61 -17.52
N ALA A 108 6.79 1.26 -18.04
CA ALA A 108 8.19 0.88 -17.87
C ALA A 108 9.04 2.06 -17.39
N LYS A 109 10.05 1.77 -16.55
CA LYS A 109 11.06 2.72 -16.12
C LYS A 109 12.38 1.99 -15.90
N GLY A 110 13.40 2.28 -16.71
CA GLY A 110 14.64 1.50 -16.70
C GLY A 110 14.39 0.02 -16.95
N ASP A 111 14.87 -0.81 -16.03
CA ASP A 111 14.74 -2.27 -16.10
C ASP A 111 13.51 -2.82 -15.36
N ARG A 112 12.52 -1.97 -15.08
CA ARG A 112 11.29 -2.33 -14.38
C ARG A 112 10.05 -2.10 -15.22
N THR A 113 9.07 -2.95 -15.02
CA THR A 113 7.70 -2.76 -15.50
C THR A 113 6.73 -2.73 -14.34
N VAL A 114 5.67 -1.95 -14.47
CA VAL A 114 4.53 -1.94 -13.55
C VAL A 114 3.26 -2.12 -14.35
N THR A 115 2.46 -3.09 -13.94
CA THR A 115 1.08 -3.26 -14.40
C THR A 115 0.14 -2.74 -13.32
N VAL A 116 -0.72 -1.80 -13.67
CA VAL A 116 -1.76 -1.23 -12.82
C VAL A 116 -3.10 -1.79 -13.29
N GLU A 117 -3.74 -2.58 -12.44
CA GLU A 117 -5.08 -3.10 -12.65
C GLU A 117 -6.06 -2.35 -11.76
N ILE A 118 -7.15 -1.83 -12.33
CA ILE A 118 -8.14 -1.02 -11.63
C ILE A 118 -9.51 -1.69 -11.74
N ASN A 119 -10.08 -2.02 -10.61
CA ASN A 119 -11.42 -2.57 -10.47
C ASN A 119 -12.28 -1.67 -9.60
N GLU A 120 -13.60 -1.73 -9.78
CA GLU A 120 -14.55 -1.09 -8.89
C GLU A 120 -14.48 -1.74 -7.49
N ALA A 121 -14.43 -0.93 -6.45
CA ALA A 121 -14.60 -1.42 -5.08
C ALA A 121 -16.06 -1.85 -4.90
N GLY A 122 -16.26 -3.05 -4.32
CA GLY A 122 -17.61 -3.59 -4.12
C GLY A 122 -18.48 -2.68 -3.23
N THR A 123 -19.74 -3.05 -3.10
CA THR A 123 -20.85 -2.28 -2.46
C THR A 123 -20.56 -1.73 -1.06
N PHE A 124 -19.59 -2.29 -0.34
CA PHE A 124 -19.19 -1.80 1.00
C PHE A 124 -18.31 -0.52 0.96
N GLN A 125 -17.79 -0.14 -0.21
CA GLN A 125 -17.02 1.08 -0.42
C GLN A 125 -17.56 1.80 -1.67
N SER A 126 -18.77 2.30 -1.56
CA SER A 126 -19.50 2.95 -2.66
C SER A 126 -18.66 4.04 -3.34
N GLY A 127 -18.37 3.84 -4.62
CA GLY A 127 -17.71 4.82 -5.49
C GLY A 127 -16.18 4.76 -5.55
N GLY A 128 -15.51 3.89 -4.77
CA GLY A 128 -14.06 3.74 -4.79
C GLY A 128 -13.54 2.71 -5.82
N SER A 129 -12.24 2.53 -5.86
CA SER A 129 -11.59 1.49 -6.67
C SER A 129 -10.57 0.67 -5.88
N ILE A 130 -10.41 -0.59 -6.27
CA ILE A 130 -9.33 -1.47 -5.84
C ILE A 130 -8.30 -1.48 -6.96
N VAL A 131 -7.07 -1.14 -6.62
CA VAL A 131 -5.96 -1.08 -7.57
C VAL A 131 -4.87 -2.06 -7.18
N SER A 132 -4.47 -2.90 -8.12
CA SER A 132 -3.31 -3.78 -7.98
C SER A 132 -2.15 -3.24 -8.82
N LEU A 133 -1.04 -2.90 -8.17
CA LEU A 133 0.21 -2.52 -8.82
C LEU A 133 1.16 -3.72 -8.75
N THR A 134 1.44 -4.35 -9.89
CA THR A 134 2.38 -5.45 -9.98
C THR A 134 3.68 -4.95 -10.61
N ALA A 135 4.76 -4.95 -9.82
CA ALA A 135 6.09 -4.57 -10.26
C ALA A 135 6.94 -5.80 -10.56
N ALA A 136 7.63 -5.80 -11.70
CA ALA A 136 8.51 -6.87 -12.13
C ALA A 136 9.74 -6.31 -12.90
N PRO A 137 10.87 -7.03 -12.93
CA PRO A 137 11.98 -6.70 -13.81
C PRO A 137 11.54 -6.77 -15.28
N LYS A 138 12.01 -5.83 -16.09
CA LYS A 138 11.81 -5.85 -17.54
C LYS A 138 12.66 -6.95 -18.14
N GLY A 139 12.04 -7.98 -18.70
CA GLY A 139 12.75 -9.10 -19.33
C GLY A 139 12.93 -10.34 -18.43
N GLY A 140 12.32 -10.39 -17.26
CA GLY A 140 12.33 -11.56 -16.36
C GLY A 140 11.44 -12.73 -16.77
N THR A 141 10.92 -12.76 -18.00
CA THR A 141 10.33 -13.98 -18.56
C THR A 141 11.43 -14.80 -19.23
N ALA A 142 12.18 -15.57 -18.44
CA ALA A 142 12.66 -16.81 -18.98
C ALA A 142 11.43 -17.56 -19.52
N PRO A 143 11.42 -18.01 -20.80
CA PRO A 143 10.28 -18.76 -21.31
C PRO A 143 10.09 -19.96 -20.39
N VAL A 144 8.95 -20.02 -19.70
CA VAL A 144 8.55 -21.21 -18.96
C VAL A 144 8.37 -22.27 -20.03
N ASN A 145 9.36 -23.17 -20.13
CA ASN A 145 9.26 -24.31 -21.01
C ASN A 145 8.22 -25.28 -20.44
N LEU A 146 6.97 -25.08 -20.84
CA LEU A 146 5.84 -25.94 -20.45
C LEU A 146 5.98 -27.39 -21.00
N ASN A 147 7.01 -27.67 -21.80
CA ASN A 147 7.28 -29.00 -22.37
C ASN A 147 8.21 -29.87 -21.52
N SER A 148 8.68 -29.42 -20.39
CA SER A 148 9.39 -30.29 -19.43
C SER A 148 8.42 -31.08 -18.55
N GLN A 149 7.54 -31.88 -19.16
CA GLN A 149 6.87 -32.96 -18.45
C GLN A 149 7.91 -34.04 -18.16
N PRO A 150 8.18 -34.44 -16.91
CA PRO A 150 8.96 -35.60 -16.61
C PRO A 150 8.24 -36.81 -17.23
N ALA A 151 8.94 -37.57 -18.07
CA ALA A 151 8.44 -38.83 -18.57
C ALA A 151 8.13 -39.73 -17.37
N VAL A 152 6.87 -40.04 -17.17
CA VAL A 152 6.44 -41.06 -16.22
C VAL A 152 6.89 -42.42 -16.78
N ARG A 153 7.85 -43.02 -16.09
CA ARG A 153 8.22 -44.42 -16.27
C ARG A 153 7.33 -45.32 -15.45
#